data_b383d400250ec9b09956a714cf33866a
#
_entry.id   b383d400250ec9b09956a714cf33866a
#
_cell.length_a   1.000
_cell.length_b   1.000
_cell.length_c   1.000
_cell.angle_alpha   90.00
_cell.angle_beta   90.00
_cell.angle_gamma   90.00
#
_symmetry.space_group_name_H-M   'P 1'
#
loop_
_entity.id
_entity.type
_entity.pdbx_description
1 polymer ?
#
loop_
_entity_poly.entity_id
_entity_poly.type
_entity_poly.pdbx_seq_one_letter_code
_entity_poly.pdbx_strand_id
1 'polypeptide(L)'
;MIEKEQILLLTQGGLNVFSHFLGFEVNLHRNFRSPFYDDRRASCHIYYDRKTSSYKFYDHGDTTYSGDCFWFVATLRPSLPVCLFLSLSISV
;
A
#
# COMPACT_ATOMS: atom_id res chain seq x y z
N MET A 1 -11.40 18.14 -6.30
CA MET A 1 -10.79 17.15 -5.38
C MET A 1 -10.76 15.77 -6.05
N ILE A 2 -9.65 15.10 -5.97
CA ILE A 2 -9.52 13.75 -6.53
C ILE A 2 -10.12 12.74 -5.55
N GLU A 3 -11.03 11.91 -6.05
CA GLU A 3 -11.65 10.86 -5.23
C GLU A 3 -10.76 9.61 -5.16
N LYS A 4 -11.01 8.76 -4.16
CA LYS A 4 -10.24 7.53 -3.96
C LYS A 4 -10.26 6.63 -5.19
N GLU A 5 -11.40 6.53 -5.85
CA GLU A 5 -11.55 5.72 -7.06
C GLU A 5 -10.65 6.19 -8.19
N GLN A 6 -10.50 7.50 -8.35
CA GLN A 6 -9.60 8.07 -9.35
C GLN A 6 -8.14 7.79 -9.01
N ILE A 7 -7.78 7.85 -7.73
CA ILE A 7 -6.42 7.51 -7.29
C ILE A 7 -6.12 6.05 -7.59
N LEU A 8 -7.04 5.16 -7.28
CA LEU A 8 -6.87 3.74 -7.56
C LEU A 8 -6.72 3.49 -9.06
N LEU A 9 -7.52 4.17 -9.88
CA LEU A 9 -7.44 4.02 -11.33
C LEU A 9 -6.09 4.48 -11.88
N LEU A 10 -5.58 5.61 -11.38
CA LEU A 10 -4.31 6.20 -11.83
C LEU A 10 -3.07 5.44 -11.30
N THR A 11 -3.23 4.66 -10.25
CA THR A 11 -2.12 3.96 -9.59
C THR A 11 -2.22 2.45 -9.72
N GLN A 12 -2.91 1.96 -10.75
CA GLN A 12 -3.08 0.53 -11.01
C GLN A 12 -3.70 -0.20 -9.81
N GLY A 13 -4.81 0.32 -9.31
CA GLY A 13 -5.50 -0.28 -8.17
C GLY A 13 -4.79 -0.10 -6.83
N GLY A 14 -3.90 0.87 -6.75
CA GLY A 14 -3.11 1.14 -5.56
C GLY A 14 -1.74 0.47 -5.54
N LEU A 15 -1.43 -0.37 -6.53
CA LEU A 15 -0.15 -1.08 -6.58
C LEU A 15 1.04 -0.13 -6.62
N ASN A 16 0.94 0.94 -7.42
CA ASN A 16 2.00 1.94 -7.52
C ASN A 16 2.22 2.67 -6.20
N VAL A 17 1.16 2.88 -5.43
CA VAL A 17 1.25 3.50 -4.10
C VAL A 17 2.08 2.62 -3.17
N PHE A 18 1.79 1.32 -3.12
CA PHE A 18 2.57 0.40 -2.30
C PHE A 18 4.04 0.37 -2.71
N SER A 19 4.32 0.27 -4.00
CA SER A 19 5.70 0.25 -4.50
C SER A 19 6.46 1.53 -4.17
N HIS A 20 5.80 2.68 -4.29
CA HIS A 20 6.42 3.96 -3.99
C HIS A 20 6.84 4.07 -2.52
N PHE A 21 5.94 3.73 -1.60
CA PHE A 21 6.20 3.89 -0.17
C PHE A 21 7.03 2.75 0.42
N LEU A 22 7.03 1.57 -0.20
CA LEU A 22 7.91 0.47 0.20
C LEU A 22 9.34 0.67 -0.31
N GLY A 23 9.51 1.43 -1.40
CA GLY A 23 10.82 1.69 -1.96
C GLY A 23 11.34 0.60 -2.88
N PHE A 24 10.48 -0.33 -3.30
CA PHE A 24 10.84 -1.37 -4.27
C PHE A 24 9.61 -1.76 -5.06
N GLU A 25 9.83 -2.40 -6.21
CA GLU A 25 8.74 -2.90 -7.03
C GLU A 25 8.09 -4.12 -6.36
N VAL A 26 6.78 -4.06 -6.14
CA VAL A 26 6.04 -5.11 -5.47
C VAL A 26 5.98 -6.36 -6.33
N ASN A 27 6.34 -7.50 -5.77
CA ASN A 27 6.18 -8.81 -6.39
C ASN A 27 5.04 -9.55 -5.68
N LEU A 28 3.95 -9.78 -6.41
CA LEU A 28 2.74 -10.41 -5.85
C LEU A 28 2.93 -11.88 -5.47
N HIS A 29 4.04 -12.49 -5.89
CA HIS A 29 4.34 -13.90 -5.63
C HIS A 29 5.35 -14.11 -4.50
N ARG A 30 5.80 -13.03 -3.88
CA ARG A 30 6.79 -13.10 -2.80
C ARG A 30 6.35 -12.28 -1.61
N ASN A 31 6.63 -12.81 -0.43
CA ASN A 31 6.48 -12.05 0.81
C ASN A 31 7.66 -11.10 1.00
N PHE A 32 7.44 -10.05 1.77
CA PHE A 32 8.47 -9.10 2.15
C PHE A 32 8.36 -8.76 3.63
N ARG A 33 9.39 -8.13 4.18
CA ARG A 33 9.41 -7.74 5.59
C ARG A 33 8.52 -6.55 5.84
N SER A 34 7.87 -6.52 7.00
CA SER A 34 6.99 -5.42 7.37
C SER A 34 7.76 -4.10 7.48
N PRO A 35 7.24 -3.00 6.93
CA PRO A 35 7.80 -1.68 7.16
C PRO A 35 7.37 -1.06 8.50
N PHE A 36 6.45 -1.72 9.22
CA PHE A 36 5.87 -1.17 10.45
C PHE A 36 6.61 -1.59 11.72
N TYR A 37 7.36 -2.68 11.68
CA TYR A 37 8.12 -3.19 12.81
C TYR A 37 9.32 -4.00 12.31
N ASP A 38 10.22 -4.36 13.23
CA ASP A 38 11.40 -5.16 12.91
C ASP A 38 10.98 -6.61 12.66
N ASP A 39 10.71 -6.92 11.40
CA ASP A 39 10.20 -8.22 10.95
C ASP A 39 11.39 -9.11 10.57
N ARG A 40 11.62 -10.17 11.33
CA ARG A 40 12.71 -11.11 11.08
C ARG A 40 12.42 -12.09 9.96
N ARG A 41 11.14 -12.23 9.61
CA ARG A 41 10.70 -13.12 8.53
C ARG A 41 9.82 -12.33 7.57
N ALA A 42 9.95 -12.58 6.29
CA ALA A 42 9.09 -11.97 5.30
C ALA A 42 7.67 -12.52 5.45
N SER A 43 6.82 -11.79 6.16
CA SER A 43 5.45 -12.19 6.48
C SER A 43 4.37 -11.38 5.79
N CYS A 44 4.75 -10.34 5.06
CA CYS A 44 3.82 -9.42 4.41
C CYS A 44 3.72 -9.71 2.92
N HIS A 45 2.54 -9.48 2.35
CA HIS A 45 2.35 -9.55 0.90
C HIS A 45 1.26 -8.60 0.43
N ILE A 46 1.26 -8.34 -0.86
CA ILE A 46 0.24 -7.54 -1.53
C ILE A 46 -0.60 -8.49 -2.38
N TYR A 47 -1.92 -8.35 -2.31
CA TYR A 47 -2.83 -9.16 -3.10
C TYR A 47 -3.92 -8.29 -3.73
N TYR A 48 -4.53 -8.80 -4.80
CA TYR A 48 -5.62 -8.12 -5.48
C TYR A 48 -6.95 -8.55 -4.89
N ASP A 49 -7.75 -7.59 -4.43
CA ASP A 49 -9.09 -7.83 -3.91
C ASP A 49 -10.13 -7.52 -4.98
N ARG A 50 -10.79 -8.56 -5.48
CA ARG A 50 -11.80 -8.42 -6.52
C ARG A 50 -13.04 -7.65 -6.07
N LYS A 51 -13.37 -7.71 -4.78
CA LYS A 51 -14.55 -7.03 -4.24
C LYS A 51 -14.42 -5.52 -4.31
N THR A 52 -13.22 -5.00 -4.11
CA THR A 52 -12.95 -3.57 -4.13
C THR A 52 -12.20 -3.13 -5.38
N SER A 53 -11.79 -4.08 -6.24
CA SER A 53 -10.99 -3.83 -7.44
C SER A 53 -9.72 -3.06 -7.12
N SER A 54 -9.06 -3.43 -6.02
CA SER A 54 -7.84 -2.76 -5.57
C SER A 54 -6.89 -3.73 -4.92
N TYR A 55 -5.61 -3.34 -4.85
CA TYR A 55 -4.59 -4.12 -4.16
C TYR A 55 -4.61 -3.81 -2.67
N LYS A 56 -4.30 -4.80 -1.86
CA LYS A 56 -4.29 -4.70 -0.42
C LYS A 56 -3.05 -5.31 0.19
N PHE A 57 -2.69 -4.80 1.36
CA PHE A 57 -1.56 -5.26 2.17
C PHE A 57 -2.08 -6.22 3.23
N TYR A 58 -1.33 -7.29 3.49
CA TYR A 58 -1.66 -8.25 4.53
C TYR A 58 -0.40 -8.78 5.18
N ASP A 59 -0.37 -8.83 6.51
CA ASP A 59 0.73 -9.35 7.30
C ASP A 59 0.31 -10.62 8.01
N HIS A 60 0.87 -11.77 7.60
CA HIS A 60 0.58 -13.05 8.24
C HIS A 60 1.15 -13.15 9.65
N GLY A 61 2.20 -12.39 9.97
CA GLY A 61 2.79 -12.37 11.29
C GLY A 61 2.00 -11.56 12.30
N ASP A 62 1.29 -10.54 11.83
CA ASP A 62 0.42 -9.70 12.66
C ASP A 62 -0.75 -9.20 11.81
N THR A 63 -1.87 -9.89 11.92
CA THR A 63 -3.04 -9.64 11.07
C THR A 63 -3.74 -8.31 11.34
N THR A 64 -3.34 -7.57 12.38
CA THR A 64 -3.83 -6.21 12.59
C THR A 64 -3.29 -5.25 11.54
N TYR A 65 -2.16 -5.59 10.91
CA TYR A 65 -1.59 -4.82 9.81
C TYR A 65 -2.16 -5.34 8.49
N SER A 66 -3.32 -4.81 8.11
CA SER A 66 -3.96 -5.17 6.84
C SER A 66 -4.86 -4.04 6.37
N GLY A 67 -4.97 -3.88 5.06
CA GLY A 67 -5.85 -2.86 4.49
C GLY A 67 -5.41 -2.41 3.10
N ASP A 68 -6.08 -1.38 2.60
CA ASP A 68 -5.80 -0.81 1.27
C ASP A 68 -4.60 0.14 1.30
N CYS A 69 -4.28 0.73 0.14
CA CYS A 69 -3.15 1.65 0.05
C CYS A 69 -3.36 2.92 0.88
N PHE A 70 -4.59 3.37 1.07
CA PHE A 70 -4.88 4.54 1.89
C PHE A 70 -4.61 4.27 3.36
N TRP A 71 -5.06 3.11 3.87
CA TRP A 71 -4.72 2.66 5.20
C TRP A 71 -3.20 2.53 5.37
N PHE A 72 -2.53 1.95 4.39
CA PHE A 72 -1.09 1.72 4.41
C PHE A 72 -0.31 3.03 4.59
N VAL A 73 -0.62 4.03 3.76
CA VAL A 73 0.06 5.32 3.83
C VAL A 73 -0.26 6.05 5.13
N ALA A 74 -1.52 6.03 5.56
CA ALA A 74 -1.93 6.68 6.81
C ALA A 74 -1.23 6.06 8.02
N THR A 75 -1.00 4.75 8.00
CA THR A 75 -0.33 4.03 9.09
C THR A 75 1.18 4.25 9.04
N LEU A 76 1.77 4.22 7.86
CA LEU A 76 3.22 4.37 7.67
C LEU A 76 3.66 5.82 7.85
N ARG A 77 2.86 6.77 7.40
CA ARG A 77 3.19 8.21 7.44
C ARG A 77 2.00 9.00 8.01
N PRO A 78 1.72 8.87 9.31
CA PRO A 78 0.51 9.47 9.90
C PRO A 78 0.48 10.99 9.82
N SER A 79 1.63 11.64 9.69
CA SER A 79 1.72 13.10 9.58
C SER A 79 1.68 13.61 8.13
N LEU A 80 1.64 12.70 7.14
CA LEU A 80 1.66 13.08 5.73
C LEU A 80 0.30 13.64 5.31
N PRO A 81 0.23 14.89 4.79
CA PRO A 81 -1.03 15.45 4.29
C PRO A 81 -1.54 14.65 3.09
N VAL A 82 -2.86 14.53 2.99
CA VAL A 82 -3.49 13.80 1.88
C VAL A 82 -3.10 14.40 0.52
N CYS A 83 -3.05 15.73 0.41
CA CYS A 83 -2.68 16.38 -0.84
C CYS A 83 -1.24 16.03 -1.26
N LEU A 84 -0.32 15.95 -0.33
CA LEU A 84 1.06 15.56 -0.62
C LEU A 84 1.14 14.09 -1.03
N PHE A 85 0.39 13.22 -0.36
CA PHE A 85 0.28 11.82 -0.73
C PHE A 85 -0.21 11.65 -2.17
N LEU A 86 -1.26 12.38 -2.54
CA LEU A 86 -1.81 12.35 -3.89
C LEU A 86 -0.78 12.79 -4.92
N SER A 87 -0.07 13.87 -4.62
CA SER A 87 0.96 14.40 -5.50
C SER A 87 2.09 13.41 -5.73
N LEU A 88 2.57 12.77 -4.67
CA LEU A 88 3.66 11.79 -4.76
C LEU A 88 3.22 10.53 -5.50
N SER A 89 1.98 10.07 -5.29
CA SER A 89 1.49 8.84 -5.90
C SER A 89 1.21 8.99 -7.40
N ILE A 90 0.74 10.15 -7.82
CA ILE A 90 0.33 10.40 -9.20
C ILE A 90 1.51 10.84 -10.08
N SER A 91 2.48 11.54 -9.51
CA SER A 91 3.61 12.07 -10.26
C SER A 91 4.65 11.00 -10.63
N VAL A 92 4.49 9.78 -10.17
CA VAL A 92 5.37 8.66 -10.52
C VAL A 92 4.92 7.91 -11.80
#